data_e7c556abddd4f92160a1da071300a60c
#
_entry.id   e7c556abddd4f92160a1da071300a60c
#
_cell.length_a   1.000
_cell.length_b   1.000
_cell.length_c   1.000
_cell.angle_alpha   90.00
_cell.angle_beta   90.00
_cell.angle_gamma   90.00
#
_symmetry.space_group_name_H-M   'P 1'
#
loop_
_entity.id
_entity.type
_entity.pdbx_description
1 polymer ?
#
loop_
_entity_poly.entity_id
_entity_poly.type
_entity_poly.pdbx_seq_one_letter_code
_entity_poly.pdbx_strand_id
1 'polypeptide(L)'
;KKSAEGQKRAQAIECINNKYFSGLMPTSWYPDIELWFKKYNFDEEVMIALFGYCFDKSALHRNYIQTVAEAWAKNNIRTFTDLDMYYEKQEKLNLIANTISKKLSLKRNLSQYEYAYVEKWVIDFKYNLDIIEIALKRTTSKANPSFDYLDKLLSDWHDRGFTTTEEIQKFLLEMKEKNKNVQNLEKTAGYNKYEQRSYDNLNNLYANVKKKQEA
;
A
#
# COMPACT_ATOMS: atom_id res chain seq x y z
N LYS A 1 -0.29 1.56 -52.55
CA LYS A 1 -1.10 2.34 -51.58
C LYS A 1 -0.71 1.89 -50.17
N LYS A 2 -0.13 2.78 -49.37
CA LYS A 2 0.04 2.49 -47.92
C LYS A 2 -1.34 2.26 -47.34
N SER A 3 -1.49 1.24 -46.48
CA SER A 3 -2.73 1.00 -45.77
C SER A 3 -3.10 2.22 -44.93
N ALA A 4 -4.36 2.44 -44.60
CA ALA A 4 -4.81 3.57 -43.76
C ALA A 4 -4.03 3.62 -42.43
N GLU A 5 -3.72 2.47 -41.87
CA GLU A 5 -2.89 2.31 -40.67
C GLU A 5 -1.44 2.78 -40.88
N GLY A 6 -0.85 2.45 -42.03
CA GLY A 6 0.49 2.94 -42.34
C GLY A 6 0.56 4.46 -42.56
N GLN A 7 -0.53 5.11 -42.98
CA GLN A 7 -0.61 6.55 -43.08
C GLN A 7 -0.68 7.22 -41.70
N LYS A 8 -1.49 6.67 -40.77
CA LYS A 8 -1.59 7.16 -39.39
C LYS A 8 -0.25 7.05 -38.66
N ARG A 9 0.43 5.90 -38.78
CA ARG A 9 1.78 5.72 -38.18
C ARG A 9 2.78 6.71 -38.73
N ALA A 10 2.76 6.97 -40.05
CA ALA A 10 3.65 7.98 -40.64
C ALA A 10 3.39 9.37 -40.09
N GLN A 11 2.12 9.75 -39.90
CA GLN A 11 1.75 11.02 -39.27
C GLN A 11 2.20 11.12 -37.84
N ALA A 12 2.06 10.03 -37.05
CA ALA A 12 2.55 9.98 -35.68
C ALA A 12 4.07 10.15 -35.61
N ILE A 13 4.83 9.49 -36.49
CA ILE A 13 6.30 9.63 -36.58
C ILE A 13 6.69 11.05 -36.94
N GLU A 14 5.98 11.68 -37.86
CA GLU A 14 6.19 13.09 -38.22
C GLU A 14 5.91 14.02 -37.06
N CYS A 15 4.82 13.76 -36.31
CA CYS A 15 4.50 14.51 -35.10
C CYS A 15 5.61 14.39 -34.05
N ILE A 16 6.14 13.17 -33.81
CA ILE A 16 7.25 12.92 -32.91
C ILE A 16 8.48 13.69 -33.34
N ASN A 17 8.83 13.63 -34.64
CA ASN A 17 9.96 14.37 -35.18
C ASN A 17 9.85 15.88 -34.95
N ASN A 18 8.70 16.44 -35.25
CA ASN A 18 8.48 17.88 -35.11
C ASN A 18 8.46 18.35 -33.66
N LYS A 19 7.80 17.60 -32.78
CA LYS A 19 7.65 17.99 -31.37
C LYS A 19 8.91 17.79 -30.52
N TYR A 20 9.61 16.67 -30.71
CA TYR A 20 10.66 16.25 -29.78
C TYR A 20 12.05 16.27 -30.37
N PHE A 21 12.19 16.39 -31.70
CA PHE A 21 13.46 16.48 -32.39
C PHE A 21 13.60 17.76 -33.22
N SER A 22 12.65 18.67 -33.14
CA SER A 22 12.64 19.93 -33.90
C SER A 22 12.76 19.72 -35.40
N GLY A 23 12.20 18.63 -35.93
CA GLY A 23 12.27 18.25 -37.33
C GLY A 23 13.57 17.59 -37.76
N LEU A 24 14.52 17.36 -36.86
CA LEU A 24 15.86 16.86 -37.11
C LEU A 24 16.11 15.44 -36.57
N MET A 25 15.07 14.61 -36.50
CA MET A 25 15.20 13.24 -36.01
C MET A 25 16.13 12.44 -36.92
N PRO A 26 17.19 11.79 -36.37
CA PRO A 26 18.08 10.95 -37.15
C PRO A 26 17.32 9.82 -37.85
N THR A 27 17.69 9.52 -39.09
CA THR A 27 17.00 8.50 -39.91
C THR A 27 16.97 7.11 -39.29
N SER A 28 17.93 6.81 -38.42
CA SER A 28 18.01 5.55 -37.68
C SER A 28 16.89 5.34 -36.67
N TRP A 29 16.11 6.37 -36.34
CA TRP A 29 14.97 6.26 -35.43
C TRP A 29 13.71 5.69 -36.10
N TYR A 30 13.54 5.93 -37.40
CA TYR A 30 12.32 5.49 -38.11
C TYR A 30 12.08 3.97 -38.03
N PRO A 31 13.12 3.11 -38.33
CA PRO A 31 12.96 1.67 -38.16
C PRO A 31 12.66 1.24 -36.72
N ASP A 32 13.26 1.90 -35.72
CA ASP A 32 13.05 1.57 -34.31
C ASP A 32 11.62 1.87 -33.90
N ILE A 33 11.07 3.04 -34.26
CA ILE A 33 9.69 3.42 -33.96
C ILE A 33 8.70 2.47 -34.63
N GLU A 34 8.92 2.14 -35.91
CA GLU A 34 8.09 1.16 -36.60
C GLU A 34 8.13 -0.23 -35.96
N LEU A 35 9.31 -0.66 -35.48
CA LEU A 35 9.46 -1.90 -34.74
C LEU A 35 8.66 -1.85 -33.41
N TRP A 36 8.70 -0.73 -32.70
CA TRP A 36 7.97 -0.57 -31.42
C TRP A 36 6.46 -0.55 -31.63
N PHE A 37 5.94 0.08 -32.67
CA PHE A 37 4.53 -0.04 -33.04
C PHE A 37 4.09 -1.49 -33.19
N LYS A 38 4.88 -2.32 -33.87
CA LYS A 38 4.60 -3.74 -34.07
C LYS A 38 4.77 -4.57 -32.79
N LYS A 39 5.85 -4.29 -32.03
CA LYS A 39 6.22 -5.07 -30.84
C LYS A 39 5.24 -4.85 -29.69
N TYR A 40 4.84 -3.60 -29.45
CA TYR A 40 4.02 -3.24 -28.28
C TYR A 40 2.55 -3.06 -28.62
N ASN A 41 2.21 -3.02 -29.90
CA ASN A 41 0.83 -2.81 -30.38
C ASN A 41 0.18 -1.56 -29.78
N PHE A 42 0.95 -0.47 -29.71
CA PHE A 42 0.47 0.84 -29.29
C PHE A 42 -0.29 1.51 -30.44
N ASP A 43 -1.32 2.29 -30.10
CA ASP A 43 -1.87 3.24 -31.07
C ASP A 43 -0.93 4.45 -31.27
N GLU A 44 -1.27 5.30 -32.22
CA GLU A 44 -0.45 6.44 -32.61
C GLU A 44 -0.32 7.45 -31.46
N GLU A 45 -1.39 7.66 -30.69
CA GLU A 45 -1.41 8.63 -29.59
C GLU A 45 -0.56 8.17 -28.42
N VAL A 46 -0.60 6.88 -28.09
CA VAL A 46 0.28 6.30 -27.04
C VAL A 46 1.75 6.38 -27.42
N MET A 47 2.07 6.15 -28.70
CA MET A 47 3.46 6.30 -29.17
C MET A 47 3.94 7.75 -29.05
N ILE A 48 3.13 8.73 -29.42
CA ILE A 48 3.45 10.16 -29.25
C ILE A 48 3.61 10.50 -27.77
N ALA A 49 2.72 10.01 -26.92
CA ALA A 49 2.78 10.21 -25.46
C ALA A 49 4.03 9.58 -24.82
N LEU A 50 4.47 8.41 -25.31
CA LEU A 50 5.70 7.74 -24.88
C LEU A 50 6.94 8.63 -25.11
N PHE A 51 7.05 9.22 -26.29
CA PHE A 51 8.12 10.16 -26.58
C PHE A 51 8.02 11.44 -25.76
N GLY A 52 6.81 11.97 -25.56
CA GLY A 52 6.56 13.11 -24.68
C GLY A 52 7.01 12.87 -23.26
N TYR A 53 6.63 11.74 -22.68
CA TYR A 53 7.03 11.34 -21.34
C TYR A 53 8.57 11.27 -21.21
N CYS A 54 9.24 10.66 -22.19
CA CYS A 54 10.70 10.54 -22.17
C CYS A 54 11.39 11.90 -22.39
N PHE A 55 10.81 12.77 -23.21
CA PHE A 55 11.29 14.14 -23.44
C PHE A 55 11.23 14.97 -22.16
N ASP A 56 10.11 14.96 -21.45
CA ASP A 56 9.91 15.68 -20.18
C ASP A 56 10.90 15.22 -19.09
N LYS A 57 11.35 13.96 -19.16
CA LYS A 57 12.39 13.43 -18.30
C LYS A 57 13.82 13.71 -18.79
N SER A 58 13.98 14.48 -19.87
CA SER A 58 15.27 14.70 -20.52
C SER A 58 15.99 13.39 -20.90
N ALA A 59 15.24 12.35 -21.23
CA ALA A 59 15.72 10.99 -21.42
C ALA A 59 15.31 10.40 -22.78
N LEU A 60 15.48 11.15 -23.87
CA LEU A 60 15.27 10.68 -25.24
C LEU A 60 16.39 9.71 -25.69
N HIS A 61 16.49 8.59 -24.98
CA HIS A 61 17.44 7.50 -25.32
C HIS A 61 16.67 6.24 -25.67
N ARG A 62 17.09 5.53 -26.71
CA ARG A 62 16.42 4.30 -27.18
C ARG A 62 16.15 3.30 -26.06
N ASN A 63 17.17 3.02 -25.25
CA ASN A 63 17.05 2.06 -24.14
C ASN A 63 16.02 2.51 -23.10
N TYR A 64 15.96 3.80 -22.76
CA TYR A 64 15.01 4.33 -21.80
C TYR A 64 13.59 4.28 -22.37
N ILE A 65 13.40 4.72 -23.62
CA ILE A 65 12.09 4.66 -24.30
C ILE A 65 11.59 3.21 -24.34
N GLN A 66 12.47 2.26 -24.68
CA GLN A 66 12.13 0.85 -24.70
C GLN A 66 11.73 0.33 -23.31
N THR A 67 12.45 0.71 -22.26
CA THR A 67 12.11 0.34 -20.88
C THR A 67 10.72 0.85 -20.48
N VAL A 68 10.42 2.10 -20.81
CA VAL A 68 9.09 2.69 -20.53
C VAL A 68 8.02 2.00 -21.36
N ALA A 69 8.27 1.74 -22.66
CA ALA A 69 7.34 1.02 -23.53
C ALA A 69 7.05 -0.40 -23.03
N GLU A 70 8.06 -1.10 -22.54
CA GLU A 70 7.89 -2.43 -21.95
C GLU A 70 7.04 -2.38 -20.66
N ALA A 71 7.27 -1.38 -19.80
CA ALA A 71 6.47 -1.16 -18.61
C ALA A 71 5.01 -0.85 -18.94
N TRP A 72 4.75 0.01 -19.93
CA TRP A 72 3.39 0.31 -20.39
C TRP A 72 2.71 -0.91 -21.01
N ALA A 73 3.42 -1.65 -21.84
CA ALA A 73 2.92 -2.89 -22.45
C ALA A 73 2.56 -3.95 -21.41
N LYS A 74 3.36 -4.07 -20.35
CA LYS A 74 3.10 -4.94 -19.18
C LYS A 74 1.82 -4.56 -18.43
N ASN A 75 1.50 -3.29 -18.39
CA ASN A 75 0.26 -2.77 -17.79
C ASN A 75 -0.91 -2.76 -18.77
N ASN A 76 -0.80 -3.45 -19.91
CA ASN A 76 -1.82 -3.56 -20.96
C ASN A 76 -2.25 -2.22 -21.57
N ILE A 77 -1.40 -1.20 -21.51
CA ILE A 77 -1.64 0.07 -22.17
C ILE A 77 -1.47 -0.14 -23.67
N ARG A 78 -2.51 0.13 -24.45
CA ARG A 78 -2.52 0.01 -25.91
C ARG A 78 -3.09 1.26 -26.56
N THR A 79 -4.10 1.85 -25.95
CA THR A 79 -4.81 3.04 -26.40
C THR A 79 -4.56 4.21 -25.45
N PHE A 80 -4.84 5.41 -25.94
CA PHE A 80 -4.75 6.62 -25.10
C PHE A 80 -5.66 6.55 -23.87
N THR A 81 -6.84 5.95 -24.01
CA THR A 81 -7.75 5.73 -22.87
C THR A 81 -7.10 4.83 -21.79
N ASP A 82 -6.41 3.74 -22.20
CA ASP A 82 -5.71 2.89 -21.25
C ASP A 82 -4.61 3.67 -20.51
N LEU A 83 -3.90 4.53 -21.24
CA LEU A 83 -2.84 5.39 -20.67
C LEU A 83 -3.40 6.38 -19.67
N ASP A 84 -4.51 7.02 -19.98
CA ASP A 84 -5.19 7.98 -19.12
C ASP A 84 -5.65 7.31 -17.81
N MET A 85 -6.34 6.17 -17.92
CA MET A 85 -6.72 5.35 -16.76
C MET A 85 -5.51 4.90 -15.91
N TYR A 86 -4.41 4.57 -16.55
CA TYR A 86 -3.17 4.21 -15.86
C TYR A 86 -2.62 5.39 -15.05
N TYR A 87 -2.59 6.58 -15.63
CA TYR A 87 -2.12 7.78 -14.93
C TYR A 87 -3.04 8.17 -13.76
N GLU A 88 -4.36 8.13 -13.94
CA GLU A 88 -5.32 8.37 -12.85
C GLU A 88 -5.12 7.39 -11.69
N LYS A 89 -4.93 6.09 -12.01
CA LYS A 89 -4.62 5.07 -11.01
C LYS A 89 -3.33 5.39 -10.25
N GLN A 90 -2.26 5.75 -10.97
CA GLN A 90 -0.96 6.08 -10.37
C GLN A 90 -1.02 7.33 -9.50
N GLU A 91 -1.72 8.37 -9.95
CA GLU A 91 -1.91 9.60 -9.18
C GLU A 91 -2.65 9.34 -7.87
N LYS A 92 -3.74 8.57 -7.92
CA LYS A 92 -4.49 8.15 -6.72
C LYS A 92 -3.62 7.36 -5.75
N LEU A 93 -2.84 6.40 -6.23
CA LEU A 93 -1.91 5.62 -5.41
C LEU A 93 -0.84 6.50 -4.77
N ASN A 94 -0.24 7.40 -5.52
CA ASN A 94 0.78 8.33 -5.04
C ASN A 94 0.22 9.28 -3.96
N LEU A 95 -0.99 9.78 -4.13
CA LEU A 95 -1.67 10.61 -3.14
C LEU A 95 -1.85 9.86 -1.82
N ILE A 96 -2.34 8.63 -1.88
CA ILE A 96 -2.56 7.78 -0.70
C ILE A 96 -1.21 7.42 -0.06
N ALA A 97 -0.22 7.00 -0.83
CA ALA A 97 1.12 6.66 -0.34
C ALA A 97 1.79 7.84 0.37
N ASN A 98 1.71 9.03 -0.20
CA ASN A 98 2.23 10.26 0.41
C ASN A 98 1.49 10.62 1.70
N THR A 99 0.17 10.41 1.74
CA THR A 99 -0.63 10.65 2.94
C THR A 99 -0.25 9.67 4.06
N ILE A 100 -0.09 8.39 3.74
CA ILE A 100 0.39 7.37 4.69
C ILE A 100 1.77 7.72 5.23
N SER A 101 2.71 8.08 4.36
CA SER A 101 4.06 8.49 4.75
C SER A 101 4.04 9.66 5.75
N LYS A 102 3.23 10.68 5.47
CA LYS A 102 3.04 11.83 6.38
C LYS A 102 2.43 11.42 7.73
N LYS A 103 1.39 10.58 7.71
CA LYS A 103 0.69 10.14 8.93
C LYS A 103 1.56 9.24 9.82
N LEU A 104 2.44 8.45 9.22
CA LEU A 104 3.45 7.66 9.93
C LEU A 104 4.70 8.47 10.30
N SER A 105 4.73 9.77 9.98
CA SER A 105 5.88 10.66 10.21
C SER A 105 7.19 10.15 9.58
N LEU A 106 7.08 9.44 8.47
CA LEU A 106 8.24 9.02 7.71
C LEU A 106 8.83 10.23 6.99
N LYS A 107 10.12 10.51 7.25
CA LYS A 107 10.84 11.63 6.61
C LYS A 107 11.35 11.27 5.20
N ARG A 108 10.74 10.29 4.55
CA ARG A 108 11.09 9.76 3.24
C ARG A 108 9.85 9.28 2.50
N ASN A 109 9.97 9.12 1.20
CA ASN A 109 8.95 8.41 0.41
C ASN A 109 8.91 6.92 0.81
N LEU A 110 7.79 6.28 0.53
CA LEU A 110 7.68 4.84 0.72
C LEU A 110 8.68 4.11 -0.19
N SER A 111 9.28 3.06 0.34
CA SER A 111 10.07 2.11 -0.46
C SER A 111 9.16 1.36 -1.43
N GLN A 112 9.75 0.72 -2.43
CA GLN A 112 9.01 -0.09 -3.40
C GLN A 112 8.18 -1.20 -2.73
N TYR A 113 8.70 -1.81 -1.67
CA TYR A 113 7.99 -2.83 -0.91
C TYR A 113 6.79 -2.27 -0.14
N GLU A 114 6.96 -1.12 0.50
CA GLU A 114 5.88 -0.42 1.21
C GLU A 114 4.80 0.07 0.24
N TYR A 115 5.21 0.54 -0.94
CA TYR A 115 4.29 0.95 -1.99
C TYR A 115 3.45 -0.21 -2.53
N ALA A 116 4.02 -1.42 -2.64
CA ALA A 116 3.29 -2.62 -3.04
C ALA A 116 2.16 -2.98 -2.06
N TYR A 117 2.35 -2.77 -0.75
CA TYR A 117 1.26 -2.91 0.22
C TYR A 117 0.13 -1.91 -0.03
N VAL A 118 0.48 -0.64 -0.27
CA VAL A 118 -0.53 0.39 -0.56
C VAL A 118 -1.29 0.06 -1.84
N GLU A 119 -0.61 -0.41 -2.88
CA GLU A 119 -1.25 -0.83 -4.12
C GLU A 119 -2.24 -1.99 -3.87
N LYS A 120 -1.85 -3.02 -3.13
CA LYS A 120 -2.71 -4.14 -2.72
C LYS A 120 -3.97 -3.64 -2.00
N TRP A 121 -3.82 -2.76 -1.01
CA TRP A 121 -4.97 -2.27 -0.23
C TRP A 121 -5.95 -1.43 -1.07
N VAL A 122 -5.43 -0.61 -1.97
CA VAL A 122 -6.25 0.29 -2.79
C VAL A 122 -6.85 -0.42 -4.00
N ILE A 123 -6.10 -1.31 -4.66
CA ILE A 123 -6.50 -1.93 -5.92
C ILE A 123 -7.22 -3.26 -5.67
N ASP A 124 -6.62 -4.17 -4.88
CA ASP A 124 -7.17 -5.52 -4.69
C ASP A 124 -8.30 -5.48 -3.65
N PHE A 125 -8.09 -4.83 -2.50
CA PHE A 125 -9.11 -4.72 -1.45
C PHE A 125 -10.12 -3.61 -1.72
N LYS A 126 -9.85 -2.68 -2.66
CA LYS A 126 -10.67 -1.49 -2.98
C LYS A 126 -10.90 -0.58 -1.78
N TYR A 127 -9.97 -0.57 -0.84
CA TYR A 127 -10.04 0.28 0.33
C TYR A 127 -9.69 1.73 0.00
N ASN A 128 -10.51 2.63 0.53
CA ASN A 128 -10.24 4.06 0.48
C ASN A 128 -9.31 4.49 1.62
N LEU A 129 -8.89 5.75 1.58
CA LEU A 129 -8.00 6.31 2.61
C LEU A 129 -8.61 6.24 4.01
N ASP A 130 -9.94 6.40 4.16
CA ASP A 130 -10.61 6.42 5.46
C ASP A 130 -10.47 5.09 6.20
N ILE A 131 -10.64 3.98 5.49
CA ILE A 131 -10.42 2.62 6.03
C ILE A 131 -8.95 2.43 6.43
N ILE A 132 -8.02 2.84 5.56
CA ILE A 132 -6.58 2.75 5.83
C ILE A 132 -6.22 3.60 7.06
N GLU A 133 -6.84 4.77 7.24
CA GLU A 133 -6.63 5.62 8.42
C GLU A 133 -7.05 4.97 9.74
N ILE A 134 -8.14 4.19 9.73
CA ILE A 134 -8.54 3.43 10.92
C ILE A 134 -7.42 2.44 11.32
N ALA A 135 -6.82 1.76 10.34
CA ALA A 135 -5.68 0.88 10.59
C ALA A 135 -4.45 1.64 11.09
N LEU A 136 -4.12 2.78 10.46
CA LEU A 136 -3.01 3.64 10.88
C LEU A 136 -3.17 4.14 12.33
N LYS A 137 -4.36 4.56 12.73
CA LYS A 137 -4.65 4.98 14.13
C LYS A 137 -4.36 3.88 15.15
N ARG A 138 -4.47 2.60 14.78
CA ARG A 138 -4.15 1.49 15.67
C ARG A 138 -2.65 1.25 15.85
N THR A 139 -1.83 1.86 15.01
CA THR A 139 -0.37 1.77 15.13
C THR A 139 0.21 2.82 16.08
N THR A 140 -0.55 3.85 16.46
CA THR A 140 -0.08 4.97 17.29
C THR A 140 0.40 4.55 18.68
N SER A 141 -0.06 3.40 19.19
CA SER A 141 0.40 2.82 20.46
C SER A 141 1.66 1.96 20.33
N LYS A 142 2.20 1.79 19.11
CA LYS A 142 3.39 0.98 18.85
C LYS A 142 4.59 1.88 18.55
N ALA A 143 5.73 1.56 19.16
CA ALA A 143 6.97 2.32 18.97
C ALA A 143 7.46 2.32 17.50
N ASN A 144 7.22 1.24 16.77
CA ASN A 144 7.56 1.09 15.34
C ASN A 144 6.38 0.44 14.60
N PRO A 145 5.50 1.23 13.97
CA PRO A 145 4.44 0.67 13.13
C PRO A 145 5.07 0.06 11.86
N SER A 146 4.88 -1.25 11.67
CA SER A 146 5.33 -1.94 10.46
C SER A 146 4.21 -2.05 9.44
N PHE A 147 4.57 -2.00 8.15
CA PHE A 147 3.63 -2.26 7.06
C PHE A 147 3.06 -3.68 7.11
N ASP A 148 3.83 -4.66 7.58
CA ASP A 148 3.36 -6.04 7.79
C ASP A 148 2.21 -6.11 8.81
N TYR A 149 2.28 -5.30 9.86
CA TYR A 149 1.17 -5.24 10.84
C TYR A 149 -0.08 -4.61 10.24
N LEU A 150 0.09 -3.53 9.49
CA LEU A 150 -1.01 -2.88 8.76
C LEU A 150 -1.62 -3.84 7.75
N ASP A 151 -0.79 -4.55 7.00
CA ASP A 151 -1.26 -5.51 6.01
C ASP A 151 -2.06 -6.66 6.65
N LYS A 152 -1.57 -7.22 7.74
CA LYS A 152 -2.31 -8.25 8.48
C LYS A 152 -3.68 -7.74 8.95
N LEU A 153 -3.73 -6.52 9.46
CA LEU A 153 -4.97 -5.93 9.96
C LEU A 153 -5.97 -5.66 8.84
N LEU A 154 -5.51 -5.06 7.74
CA LEU A 154 -6.36 -4.77 6.58
C LEU A 154 -6.79 -6.06 5.85
N SER A 155 -5.91 -7.07 5.79
CA SER A 155 -6.26 -8.39 5.24
C SER A 155 -7.31 -9.10 6.10
N ASP A 156 -7.19 -9.08 7.44
CA ASP A 156 -8.22 -9.65 8.32
C ASP A 156 -9.59 -8.98 8.11
N TRP A 157 -9.64 -7.66 7.93
CA TRP A 157 -10.89 -6.97 7.64
C TRP A 157 -11.44 -7.32 6.25
N HIS A 158 -10.58 -7.45 5.25
CA HIS A 158 -10.96 -7.86 3.90
C HIS A 158 -11.51 -9.28 3.89
N ASP A 159 -10.85 -10.23 4.58
CA ASP A 159 -11.27 -11.63 4.68
C ASP A 159 -12.61 -11.79 5.41
N ARG A 160 -12.94 -10.86 6.31
CA ARG A 160 -14.26 -10.77 6.96
C ARG A 160 -15.33 -10.10 6.09
N GLY A 161 -14.98 -9.60 4.92
CA GLY A 161 -15.87 -8.94 3.98
C GLY A 161 -16.24 -7.51 4.37
N PHE A 162 -15.46 -6.85 5.24
CA PHE A 162 -15.72 -5.44 5.59
C PHE A 162 -15.32 -4.53 4.44
N THR A 163 -16.25 -3.67 4.03
CA THR A 163 -16.10 -2.74 2.91
C THR A 163 -16.29 -1.28 3.31
N THR A 164 -16.85 -1.04 4.50
CA THR A 164 -17.17 0.30 5.00
C THR A 164 -16.49 0.60 6.33
N THR A 165 -16.31 1.88 6.61
CA THR A 165 -15.75 2.36 7.89
C THR A 165 -16.63 2.01 9.07
N GLU A 166 -17.96 2.03 8.89
CA GLU A 166 -18.98 1.75 9.90
C GLU A 166 -18.91 0.30 10.37
N GLU A 167 -18.79 -0.66 9.43
CA GLU A 167 -18.64 -2.08 9.74
C GLU A 167 -17.38 -2.34 10.58
N ILE A 168 -16.27 -1.74 10.17
CA ILE A 168 -14.99 -1.87 10.87
C ILE A 168 -15.06 -1.25 12.26
N GLN A 169 -15.65 -0.05 12.41
CA GLN A 169 -15.78 0.62 13.69
C GLN A 169 -16.67 -0.17 14.66
N LYS A 170 -17.80 -0.70 14.18
CA LYS A 170 -18.69 -1.57 14.96
C LYS A 170 -17.94 -2.81 15.46
N PHE A 171 -17.27 -3.51 14.57
CA PHE A 171 -16.45 -4.68 14.91
C PHE A 171 -15.40 -4.35 16.00
N LEU A 172 -14.72 -3.23 15.85
CA LEU A 172 -13.70 -2.80 16.81
C LEU A 172 -14.28 -2.45 18.19
N LEU A 173 -15.50 -1.89 18.25
CA LEU A 173 -16.21 -1.64 19.50
C LEU A 173 -16.59 -2.95 20.20
N GLU A 174 -17.19 -3.90 19.47
CA GLU A 174 -17.53 -5.22 19.99
C GLU A 174 -16.31 -5.97 20.56
N MET A 175 -15.16 -5.89 19.86
CA MET A 175 -13.91 -6.49 20.35
C MET A 175 -13.40 -5.83 21.62
N LYS A 176 -13.54 -4.51 21.75
CA LYS A 176 -13.17 -3.79 22.99
C LYS A 176 -14.04 -4.20 24.18
N GLU A 177 -15.34 -4.36 23.97
CA GLU A 177 -16.28 -4.79 25.02
C GLU A 177 -15.99 -6.22 25.48
N LYS A 178 -15.77 -7.15 24.54
CA LYS A 178 -15.37 -8.53 24.85
C LYS A 178 -14.09 -8.58 25.68
N ASN A 179 -13.07 -7.82 25.29
CA ASN A 179 -11.81 -7.78 26.03
C ASN A 179 -11.95 -7.17 27.43
N LYS A 180 -12.80 -6.15 27.61
CA LYS A 180 -13.10 -5.61 28.96
C LYS A 180 -13.78 -6.64 29.84
N ASN A 181 -14.74 -7.39 29.30
CA ASN A 181 -15.43 -8.42 30.04
C ASN A 181 -14.49 -9.57 30.43
N VAL A 182 -13.60 -10.01 29.56
CA VAL A 182 -12.59 -11.03 29.88
C VAL A 182 -11.64 -10.55 30.99
N GLN A 183 -11.13 -9.32 30.91
CA GLN A 183 -10.26 -8.74 31.94
C GLN A 183 -10.96 -8.59 33.29
N ASN A 184 -12.25 -8.27 33.29
CA ASN A 184 -13.03 -8.18 34.52
C ASN A 184 -13.27 -9.56 35.15
N LEU A 185 -13.51 -10.60 34.31
CA LEU A 185 -13.64 -11.98 34.79
C LEU A 185 -12.31 -12.52 35.36
N GLU A 186 -11.18 -12.21 34.74
CA GLU A 186 -9.85 -12.59 35.25
C GLU A 186 -9.51 -11.89 36.58
N LYS A 187 -9.89 -10.62 36.73
CA LYS A 187 -9.70 -9.87 37.98
C LYS A 187 -10.57 -10.45 39.11
N THR A 188 -11.80 -10.81 38.83
CA THR A 188 -12.70 -11.44 39.82
C THR A 188 -12.27 -12.85 40.17
N ALA A 189 -11.74 -13.63 39.18
CA ALA A 189 -11.21 -14.97 39.43
C ALA A 189 -9.87 -14.93 40.19
N GLY A 190 -9.05 -13.88 40.01
CA GLY A 190 -7.80 -13.67 40.76
C GLY A 190 -8.02 -13.31 42.24
N TYR A 191 -9.10 -12.59 42.58
CA TYR A 191 -9.43 -12.25 43.95
C TYR A 191 -9.89 -13.45 44.79
N ASN A 192 -10.46 -14.48 44.16
CA ASN A 192 -10.92 -15.70 44.83
C ASN A 192 -9.82 -16.77 45.04
N LYS A 193 -8.60 -16.54 44.61
CA LYS A 193 -7.49 -17.50 44.68
C LYS A 193 -6.55 -17.31 45.87
N TYR A 194 -6.72 -16.24 46.65
CA TYR A 194 -6.03 -16.06 47.92
C TYR A 194 -6.93 -16.52 49.03
N GLU A 195 -6.83 -17.82 49.42
CA GLU A 195 -7.23 -18.25 50.75
C GLU A 195 -6.48 -17.39 51.77
N GLN A 196 -7.22 -16.54 52.48
CA GLN A 196 -6.69 -15.80 53.60
C GLN A 196 -6.24 -16.86 54.62
N ARG A 197 -4.91 -17.03 54.75
CA ARG A 197 -4.35 -17.90 55.79
C ARG A 197 -4.91 -17.35 57.14
N SER A 198 -5.76 -18.14 57.81
CA SER A 198 -6.20 -17.79 59.14
C SER A 198 -4.99 -17.92 60.08
N TYR A 199 -4.65 -16.84 60.72
CA TYR A 199 -3.52 -16.78 61.68
C TYR A 199 -3.89 -17.29 63.05
N ASP A 200 -4.96 -18.07 63.20
CA ASP A 200 -5.41 -18.62 64.47
C ASP A 200 -4.38 -19.52 65.17
N ASN A 201 -3.33 -19.94 64.48
CA ASN A 201 -2.26 -20.77 65.06
C ASN A 201 -1.04 -19.98 65.61
N LEU A 202 -0.98 -18.67 65.47
CA LEU A 202 0.15 -17.87 65.99
C LEU A 202 0.20 -17.88 67.53
N ASN A 203 -0.93 -17.90 68.22
CA ASN A 203 -0.97 -17.96 69.69
C ASN A 203 -0.46 -19.27 70.25
N ASN A 204 -0.58 -20.39 69.54
CA ASN A 204 -0.01 -21.69 69.93
C ASN A 204 1.47 -21.77 69.72
N LEU A 205 2.04 -21.07 68.76
CA LEU A 205 3.49 -21.01 68.53
C LEU A 205 4.18 -20.20 69.62
N TYR A 206 3.62 -19.12 70.10
CA TYR A 206 4.19 -18.32 71.21
C TYR A 206 4.05 -19.00 72.55
N ALA A 207 3.01 -19.79 72.80
CA ALA A 207 2.81 -20.59 74.01
C ALA A 207 3.89 -21.72 74.16
N ASN A 208 4.33 -22.31 73.03
CA ASN A 208 5.37 -23.36 73.03
C ASN A 208 6.79 -22.81 73.20
N VAL A 209 7.05 -21.55 72.82
CA VAL A 209 8.34 -20.91 73.02
C VAL A 209 8.60 -20.55 74.46
N LYS A 210 7.57 -20.10 75.21
CA LYS A 210 7.66 -19.79 76.65
C LYS A 210 7.92 -21.04 77.50
N LYS A 211 7.39 -22.18 77.18
CA LYS A 211 7.64 -23.46 77.89
C LYS A 211 9.06 -24.05 77.73
N LYS A 212 9.81 -23.62 76.73
CA LYS A 212 11.21 -24.05 76.53
C LYS A 212 12.25 -23.17 77.19
N GLN A 213 11.88 -22.04 77.74
CA GLN A 213 12.80 -21.13 78.46
C GLN A 213 12.71 -21.30 79.99
N GLU A 214 11.75 -22.09 80.50
CA GLU A 214 11.59 -22.35 81.96
C GLU A 214 11.92 -23.80 82.35
N ALA A 215 12.61 -24.57 81.48
CA ALA A 215 13.16 -25.89 81.75
C ALA A 215 14.69 -25.83 81.55
#